data_4fd9b787820fadd92fbd289e61850704
#
_entry.id   4fd9b787820fadd92fbd289e61850704
#
_cell.length_a   1.000
_cell.length_b   1.000
_cell.length_c   1.000
_cell.angle_alpha   90.00
_cell.angle_beta   90.00
_cell.angle_gamma   90.00
#
_symmetry.space_group_name_H-M   'P 1'
#
loop_
_entity.id
_entity.type
_entity.pdbx_description
1 polymer ?
#
loop_
_entity_poly.entity_id
_entity_poly.type
_entity_poly.pdbx_seq_one_letter_code
_entity_poly.pdbx_strand_id
1 'polypeptide(L)'
;MKKILSTLVLSLVATVMLLAQAPQTFSYQTVVRDNNWQVIQNQSIGVQVSIIEDIANGSVVYAEEHTATTNDIGLINLAVGGGTVATGLFSNIDWGNHSYFMKISVDVSGGSNYVAMGTTQLRSVPYALFAETSNNAGP
;
A
#
# COMPACT_ATOMS: atom_id res chain seq x y z
N MET A 1 -39.50 5.52 -31.22
CA MET A 1 -38.10 5.25 -31.57
C MET A 1 -37.12 6.28 -30.98
N LYS A 2 -37.32 7.56 -31.13
CA LYS A 2 -36.40 8.59 -30.59
C LYS A 2 -36.27 8.57 -29.05
N LYS A 3 -37.31 8.25 -28.30
CA LYS A 3 -37.29 8.17 -26.83
C LYS A 3 -36.53 6.94 -26.33
N ILE A 4 -36.60 5.81 -27.03
CA ILE A 4 -35.88 4.58 -26.67
C ILE A 4 -34.38 4.72 -26.90
N LEU A 5 -33.99 5.38 -28.04
CA LEU A 5 -32.60 5.65 -28.35
C LEU A 5 -31.96 6.61 -27.31
N SER A 6 -32.69 7.66 -26.90
CA SER A 6 -32.26 8.62 -25.88
C SER A 6 -32.07 7.94 -24.51
N THR A 7 -32.96 7.04 -24.12
CA THR A 7 -32.85 6.27 -22.86
C THR A 7 -31.70 5.30 -22.90
N LEU A 8 -31.42 4.66 -24.04
CA LEU A 8 -30.29 3.74 -24.22
C LEU A 8 -28.95 4.45 -24.14
N VAL A 9 -28.83 5.63 -24.75
CA VAL A 9 -27.61 6.47 -24.69
C VAL A 9 -27.36 6.96 -23.26
N LEU A 10 -28.37 7.37 -22.54
CA LEU A 10 -28.26 7.80 -21.14
C LEU A 10 -27.83 6.67 -20.22
N SER A 11 -28.35 5.45 -20.43
CA SER A 11 -27.95 4.24 -19.69
C SER A 11 -26.49 3.85 -19.96
N LEU A 12 -26.01 4.00 -21.18
CA LEU A 12 -24.63 3.71 -21.55
C LEU A 12 -23.65 4.69 -20.92
N VAL A 13 -24.00 5.98 -20.84
CA VAL A 13 -23.17 7.02 -20.20
C VAL A 13 -23.09 6.79 -18.68
N ALA A 14 -24.16 6.34 -18.03
CA ALA A 14 -24.15 6.04 -16.58
C ALA A 14 -23.24 4.85 -16.25
N THR A 15 -23.09 3.87 -17.13
CA THR A 15 -22.24 2.69 -16.91
C THR A 15 -20.74 3.01 -16.98
N VAL A 16 -20.33 4.03 -17.69
CA VAL A 16 -18.91 4.44 -17.84
C VAL A 16 -18.39 5.20 -16.61
N MET A 17 -19.26 5.78 -15.82
CA MET A 17 -18.88 6.55 -14.61
C MET A 17 -18.41 5.66 -13.43
N LEU A 18 -18.58 4.34 -13.49
CA LEU A 18 -18.30 3.42 -12.39
C LEU A 18 -16.85 2.87 -12.36
N LEU A 19 -15.98 3.26 -13.29
CA LEU A 19 -14.66 2.65 -13.45
C LEU A 19 -13.48 3.52 -13.00
N ALA A 20 -13.72 4.69 -12.42
CA ALA A 20 -12.65 5.62 -12.02
C ALA A 20 -12.38 5.58 -10.52
N GLN A 21 -12.17 4.38 -9.94
CA GLN A 21 -11.60 4.29 -8.59
C GLN A 21 -10.07 4.29 -8.69
N ALA A 22 -9.43 5.23 -7.98
CA ALA A 22 -7.99 5.25 -7.83
C ALA A 22 -7.49 3.93 -7.21
N PRO A 23 -6.36 3.38 -7.66
CA PRO A 23 -5.78 2.22 -7.03
C PRO A 23 -5.57 2.47 -5.54
N GLN A 24 -6.01 1.54 -4.69
CA GLN A 24 -5.86 1.62 -3.23
C GLN A 24 -4.45 1.16 -2.85
N THR A 25 -3.44 1.87 -3.32
CA THR A 25 -2.03 1.56 -3.08
C THR A 25 -1.22 2.84 -2.86
N PHE A 26 -0.13 2.73 -2.14
CA PHE A 26 0.88 3.78 -2.09
C PHE A 26 2.28 3.24 -2.36
N SER A 27 3.14 4.07 -2.93
CA SER A 27 4.53 3.69 -3.24
C SER A 27 5.40 3.74 -2.01
N TYR A 28 6.22 2.70 -1.82
CA TYR A 28 7.22 2.62 -0.78
C TYR A 28 8.55 2.14 -1.36
N GLN A 29 9.63 2.83 -1.00
CA GLN A 29 10.99 2.48 -1.41
C GLN A 29 11.87 2.28 -0.18
N THR A 30 12.74 1.28 -0.23
CA THR A 30 13.74 1.04 0.81
C THR A 30 14.97 0.36 0.25
N VAL A 31 16.10 0.51 0.93
CA VAL A 31 17.34 -0.22 0.65
C VAL A 31 17.41 -1.43 1.58
N VAL A 32 17.57 -2.60 1.00
CA VAL A 32 17.66 -3.87 1.74
C VAL A 32 19.12 -4.16 2.08
N ARG A 33 19.37 -4.46 3.36
CA ARG A 33 20.69 -4.81 3.89
C ARG A 33 20.65 -6.15 4.63
N ASP A 34 21.76 -6.83 4.65
CA ASP A 34 21.94 -8.03 5.46
C ASP A 34 22.28 -7.70 6.93
N ASN A 35 22.50 -8.72 7.74
CA ASN A 35 22.85 -8.57 9.17
C ASN A 35 24.23 -7.91 9.39
N ASN A 36 25.05 -7.80 8.36
CA ASN A 36 26.35 -7.13 8.36
C ASN A 36 26.27 -5.69 7.80
N TRP A 37 25.06 -5.18 7.59
CA TRP A 37 24.76 -3.86 6.99
C TRP A 37 25.21 -3.71 5.53
N GLN A 38 25.55 -4.83 4.85
CA GLN A 38 25.86 -4.83 3.43
C GLN A 38 24.57 -4.80 2.61
N VAL A 39 24.54 -4.00 1.56
CA VAL A 39 23.39 -3.95 0.65
C VAL A 39 23.23 -5.27 -0.10
N ILE A 40 22.00 -5.73 -0.22
CA ILE A 40 21.62 -6.89 -1.02
C ILE A 40 21.39 -6.42 -2.45
N GLN A 41 22.32 -6.74 -3.35
CA GLN A 41 22.31 -6.25 -4.73
C GLN A 41 21.79 -7.30 -5.70
N ASN A 42 20.99 -6.87 -6.69
CA ASN A 42 20.56 -7.68 -7.84
C ASN A 42 20.02 -9.07 -7.45
N GLN A 43 19.26 -9.14 -6.37
CA GLN A 43 18.76 -10.38 -5.80
C GLN A 43 17.24 -10.37 -5.66
N SER A 44 16.59 -11.49 -6.00
CA SER A 44 15.17 -11.71 -5.71
C SER A 44 14.98 -12.03 -4.23
N ILE A 45 14.10 -11.32 -3.58
CA ILE A 45 13.80 -11.41 -2.15
C ILE A 45 12.31 -11.52 -1.88
N GLY A 46 11.93 -12.16 -0.78
CA GLY A 46 10.57 -12.10 -0.24
C GLY A 46 10.44 -10.89 0.68
N VAL A 47 9.34 -10.17 0.58
CA VAL A 47 9.06 -9.02 1.45
C VAL A 47 7.66 -9.16 2.04
N GLN A 48 7.53 -8.99 3.35
CA GLN A 48 6.25 -8.87 4.02
C GLN A 48 6.08 -7.45 4.54
N VAL A 49 4.96 -6.83 4.17
CA VAL A 49 4.54 -5.53 4.68
C VAL A 49 3.41 -5.74 5.66
N SER A 50 3.53 -5.22 6.88
CA SER A 50 2.48 -5.28 7.89
C SER A 50 2.08 -3.87 8.32
N ILE A 51 0.78 -3.60 8.37
CA ILE A 51 0.22 -2.36 8.91
C ILE A 51 -0.27 -2.65 10.32
N ILE A 52 0.24 -1.88 11.27
CA ILE A 52 0.03 -2.04 12.71
C ILE A 52 -0.72 -0.81 13.22
N GLU A 53 -1.73 -1.02 14.03
CA GLU A 53 -2.62 0.03 14.54
C GLU A 53 -2.14 0.59 15.88
N ASP A 54 -2.27 1.89 16.04
CA ASP A 54 -2.09 2.72 17.23
C ASP A 54 -0.67 2.81 17.79
N ILE A 55 0.04 1.71 17.98
CA ILE A 55 1.42 1.68 18.51
C ILE A 55 2.30 0.74 17.71
N ALA A 56 3.60 0.98 17.69
CA ALA A 56 4.56 0.26 16.84
C ALA A 56 4.58 -1.27 17.03
N ASN A 57 4.20 -1.76 18.19
CA ASN A 57 4.06 -3.18 18.51
C ASN A 57 2.60 -3.58 18.80
N GLY A 58 1.65 -2.84 18.23
CA GLY A 58 0.23 -3.09 18.35
C GLY A 58 -0.27 -4.24 17.46
N SER A 59 -1.58 -4.25 17.26
CA SER A 59 -2.23 -5.27 16.43
C SER A 59 -1.94 -5.07 14.94
N VAL A 60 -1.58 -6.14 14.25
CA VAL A 60 -1.49 -6.14 12.79
C VAL A 60 -2.91 -6.19 12.23
N VAL A 61 -3.33 -5.12 11.55
CA VAL A 61 -4.65 -5.02 10.93
C VAL A 61 -4.64 -5.40 9.46
N TYR A 62 -3.47 -5.36 8.84
CA TYR A 62 -3.27 -5.77 7.46
C TYR A 62 -1.84 -6.28 7.26
N ALA A 63 -1.70 -7.34 6.46
CA ALA A 63 -0.39 -7.81 5.99
C ALA A 63 -0.48 -8.34 4.58
N GLU A 64 0.56 -8.10 3.81
CA GLU A 64 0.72 -8.57 2.44
C GLU A 64 2.15 -9.02 2.15
N GLU A 65 2.30 -9.82 1.11
CA GLU A 65 3.57 -10.37 0.67
C GLU A 65 3.89 -9.94 -0.75
N HIS A 66 5.16 -9.66 -0.99
CA HIS A 66 5.71 -9.31 -2.29
C HIS A 66 6.96 -10.16 -2.59
N THR A 67 7.18 -10.41 -3.87
CA THR A 67 8.48 -10.79 -4.39
C THR A 67 9.07 -9.57 -5.10
N ALA A 68 10.25 -9.14 -4.69
CA ALA A 68 10.92 -7.99 -5.27
C ALA A 68 12.36 -8.33 -5.65
N THR A 69 12.91 -7.62 -6.63
CA THR A 69 14.32 -7.74 -6.99
C THR A 69 15.03 -6.44 -6.64
N THR A 70 16.07 -6.54 -5.82
CA THR A 70 16.90 -5.38 -5.49
C THR A 70 17.75 -4.97 -6.70
N ASN A 71 18.01 -3.66 -6.82
CA ASN A 71 18.92 -3.14 -7.85
C ASN A 71 20.40 -3.09 -7.38
N ASP A 72 21.26 -2.42 -8.13
CA ASP A 72 22.71 -2.32 -7.87
C ASP A 72 23.04 -1.67 -6.51
N ILE A 73 22.16 -0.87 -5.96
CA ILE A 73 22.32 -0.22 -4.65
C ILE A 73 21.44 -0.85 -3.56
N GLY A 74 20.83 -2.00 -3.82
CA GLY A 74 19.98 -2.71 -2.88
C GLY A 74 18.57 -2.12 -2.73
N LEU A 75 18.14 -1.22 -3.63
CA LEU A 75 16.83 -0.58 -3.58
C LEU A 75 15.74 -1.50 -4.11
N ILE A 76 14.60 -1.51 -3.43
CA ILE A 76 13.33 -2.06 -3.91
C ILE A 76 12.25 -0.98 -3.91
N ASN A 77 11.27 -1.16 -4.77
CA ASN A 77 10.08 -0.31 -4.87
C ASN A 77 8.84 -1.21 -4.79
N LEU A 78 7.94 -0.90 -3.87
CA LEU A 78 6.71 -1.65 -3.62
C LEU A 78 5.48 -0.77 -3.81
N ALA A 79 4.42 -1.35 -4.34
CA ALA A 79 3.08 -0.78 -4.27
C ALA A 79 2.35 -1.42 -3.08
N VAL A 80 2.40 -0.77 -1.92
CA VAL A 80 1.74 -1.26 -0.70
C VAL A 80 0.23 -1.18 -0.87
N GLY A 81 -0.48 -2.26 -0.59
CA GLY A 81 -1.89 -2.47 -0.92
C GLY A 81 -2.10 -3.31 -2.18
N GLY A 82 -1.05 -3.55 -2.97
CA GLY A 82 -1.07 -4.32 -4.21
C GLY A 82 -0.41 -5.70 -4.14
N GLY A 83 0.09 -6.12 -2.98
CA GLY A 83 0.70 -7.43 -2.78
C GLY A 83 -0.32 -8.57 -2.62
N THR A 84 0.20 -9.76 -2.35
CA THR A 84 -0.63 -10.92 -2.00
C THR A 84 -1.05 -10.81 -0.54
N VAL A 85 -2.36 -10.70 -0.29
CA VAL A 85 -2.89 -10.49 1.06
C VAL A 85 -2.66 -11.71 1.93
N ALA A 86 -2.03 -11.51 3.08
CA ALA A 86 -1.84 -12.53 4.13
C ALA A 86 -2.80 -12.33 5.31
N THR A 87 -3.14 -11.09 5.65
CA THR A 87 -4.03 -10.74 6.77
C THR A 87 -4.85 -9.50 6.45
N GLY A 88 -6.13 -9.51 6.79
CA GLY A 88 -7.02 -8.35 6.71
C GLY A 88 -7.36 -7.92 5.29
N LEU A 89 -7.95 -6.73 5.18
CA LEU A 89 -8.27 -6.08 3.91
C LEU A 89 -7.74 -4.64 3.95
N PHE A 90 -7.02 -4.25 2.92
CA PHE A 90 -6.46 -2.89 2.82
C PHE A 90 -7.54 -1.81 2.86
N SER A 91 -8.68 -2.07 2.22
CA SER A 91 -9.84 -1.17 2.19
C SER A 91 -10.52 -0.97 3.54
N ASN A 92 -10.27 -1.86 4.51
CA ASN A 92 -10.87 -1.76 5.85
C ASN A 92 -10.01 -0.98 6.85
N ILE A 93 -8.83 -0.50 6.43
CA ILE A 93 -7.98 0.33 7.28
C ILE A 93 -8.63 1.70 7.46
N ASP A 94 -8.91 2.06 8.70
CA ASP A 94 -9.53 3.34 9.06
C ASP A 94 -8.47 4.44 9.23
N TRP A 95 -7.93 4.90 8.12
CA TRP A 95 -6.85 5.90 8.08
C TRP A 95 -7.17 7.21 8.80
N GLY A 96 -8.44 7.52 9.00
CA GLY A 96 -8.89 8.78 9.57
C GLY A 96 -8.93 8.82 11.10
N ASN A 97 -9.04 7.68 11.77
CA ASN A 97 -9.33 7.62 13.21
C ASN A 97 -8.22 6.99 14.06
N HIS A 98 -7.20 6.41 13.44
CA HIS A 98 -6.11 5.73 14.12
C HIS A 98 -4.74 6.18 13.63
N SER A 99 -3.73 5.97 14.44
CA SER A 99 -2.33 6.05 14.02
C SER A 99 -1.90 4.69 13.48
N TYR A 100 -1.09 4.69 12.43
CA TYR A 100 -0.61 3.45 11.82
C TYR A 100 0.90 3.41 11.70
N PHE A 101 1.43 2.21 11.84
CA PHE A 101 2.84 1.91 11.68
C PHE A 101 2.99 0.85 10.60
N MET A 102 4.05 0.96 9.81
CA MET A 102 4.40 -0.01 8.80
C MET A 102 5.66 -0.75 9.20
N LYS A 103 5.57 -2.07 9.29
CA LYS A 103 6.70 -2.97 9.51
C LYS A 103 7.05 -3.66 8.21
N ILE A 104 8.34 -3.61 7.87
CA ILE A 104 8.91 -4.34 6.74
C ILE A 104 9.73 -5.50 7.27
N SER A 105 9.45 -6.68 6.76
CA SER A 105 10.21 -7.90 7.03
C SER A 105 10.65 -8.52 5.71
N VAL A 106 11.85 -9.09 5.67
CA VAL A 106 12.47 -9.57 4.44
C VAL A 106 13.02 -10.97 4.63
N ASP A 107 12.80 -11.82 3.63
CA ASP A 107 13.57 -13.06 3.43
C ASP A 107 14.52 -12.86 2.25
N VAL A 108 15.81 -12.71 2.54
CA VAL A 108 16.84 -12.48 1.52
C VAL A 108 17.07 -13.69 0.61
N SER A 109 16.58 -14.86 0.99
CA SER A 109 16.62 -16.07 0.15
C SER A 109 15.49 -16.17 -0.86
N GLY A 110 14.55 -15.23 -0.82
CA GLY A 110 13.39 -15.21 -1.72
C GLY A 110 12.19 -16.05 -1.27
N GLY A 111 12.25 -16.63 -0.07
CA GLY A 111 11.16 -17.40 0.54
C GLY A 111 10.27 -16.55 1.45
N SER A 112 9.75 -17.19 2.51
CA SER A 112 8.84 -16.59 3.48
C SER A 112 9.35 -16.65 4.93
N ASN A 113 10.65 -16.89 5.13
CA ASN A 113 11.30 -16.80 6.44
C ASN A 113 11.64 -15.33 6.76
N TYR A 114 10.62 -14.53 7.02
CA TYR A 114 10.74 -13.09 7.16
C TYR A 114 11.47 -12.68 8.44
N VAL A 115 12.46 -11.81 8.29
CA VAL A 115 13.17 -11.14 9.39
C VAL A 115 12.82 -9.66 9.36
N ALA A 116 12.38 -9.12 10.49
CA ALA A 116 12.00 -7.72 10.59
C ALA A 116 13.21 -6.80 10.34
N MET A 117 13.04 -5.84 9.44
CA MET A 117 14.03 -4.80 9.13
C MET A 117 13.79 -3.50 9.89
N GLY A 118 12.54 -3.18 10.17
CA GLY A 118 12.17 -1.97 10.88
C GLY A 118 10.68 -1.69 10.86
N THR A 119 10.27 -0.79 11.76
CA THR A 119 8.89 -0.31 11.87
C THR A 119 8.92 1.21 11.87
N THR A 120 8.10 1.83 11.03
CA THR A 120 8.02 3.28 10.84
C THR A 120 6.58 3.74 10.98
N GLN A 121 6.35 4.85 11.67
CA GLN A 121 5.03 5.46 11.72
C GLN A 121 4.66 6.02 10.33
N LEU A 122 3.47 5.68 9.87
CA LEU A 122 2.90 6.27 8.66
C LEU A 122 2.36 7.66 9.00
N ARG A 123 2.82 8.67 8.24
CA ARG A 123 2.42 10.06 8.41
C ARG A 123 1.78 10.57 7.13
N SER A 124 0.85 11.51 7.29
CA SER A 124 0.24 12.17 6.15
C SER A 124 1.29 12.93 5.33
N VAL A 125 1.17 12.83 4.00
CA VAL A 125 1.92 13.69 3.09
C VAL A 125 1.19 15.03 2.89
N PRO A 126 1.87 16.12 2.48
CA PRO A 126 1.25 17.45 2.33
C PRO A 126 -0.01 17.45 1.44
N TYR A 127 -0.01 16.66 0.37
CA TYR A 127 -1.16 16.54 -0.53
C TYR A 127 -2.39 15.90 0.17
N ALA A 128 -2.19 14.88 1.00
CA ALA A 128 -3.26 14.25 1.76
C ALA A 128 -3.83 15.20 2.84
N LEU A 129 -2.98 15.99 3.50
CA LEU A 129 -3.41 17.04 4.43
C LEU A 129 -4.26 18.10 3.72
N PHE A 130 -3.89 18.50 2.51
CA PHE A 130 -4.68 19.43 1.70
C PHE A 130 -6.05 18.85 1.34
N ALA A 131 -6.14 17.60 0.95
CA ALA A 131 -7.39 16.93 0.62
C ALA A 131 -8.32 16.82 1.85
N GLU A 132 -7.78 16.54 3.03
CA GLU A 132 -8.55 16.53 4.30
C GLU A 132 -9.13 17.90 4.63
N THR A 133 -8.33 18.96 4.56
CA THR A 133 -8.80 20.32 4.81
C THR A 133 -9.83 20.78 3.78
N SER A 134 -9.70 20.37 2.53
CA SER A 134 -10.65 20.65 1.45
C SER A 134 -12.02 20.02 1.73
N ASN A 135 -12.07 18.80 2.26
CA ASN A 135 -13.33 18.14 2.65
C ASN A 135 -13.98 18.78 3.88
N ASN A 136 -13.20 19.36 4.78
CA ASN A 136 -13.70 20.06 5.97
C ASN A 136 -14.10 21.52 5.69
N ALA A 137 -13.76 22.06 4.54
CA ALA A 137 -14.16 23.38 4.08
C ALA A 137 -15.53 23.39 3.39
N GLY A 138 -16.43 22.47 3.78
CA GLY A 138 -17.80 22.36 3.26
C GLY A 138 -18.61 23.63 3.41
N PRO A 139 -19.74 23.72 2.73
CA PRO A 139 -20.51 24.96 2.54
C PRO A 139 -20.96 25.61 3.83
#